data_3f184e66c14e368115267b7275426878
#
_entry.id   3f184e66c14e368115267b7275426878
#
_cell.length_a   1.000
_cell.length_b   1.000
_cell.length_c   1.000
_cell.angle_alpha   90.00
_cell.angle_beta   90.00
_cell.angle_gamma   90.00
#
_symmetry.space_group_name_H-M   'P 1'
#
loop_
_entity.id
_entity.type
_entity.pdbx_description
1 polymer ?
#
loop_
_entity_poly.entity_id
_entity_poly.type
_entity_poly.pdbx_seq_one_letter_code
_entity_poly.pdbx_strand_id
1 'polypeptide(L)'
;MSVQIALSLGALALSLPYIKRRLELSRAKHPSLTGHSRMAKRVASLLPGYEFNEKQFFSCDGAPEAVARNRSAAFYQLANLLQTRHEKSIQLTAEAREIISDLQFTGAYRVPFQFSPLVRQHLKVGAFIQSADGVFVTDHDGQKFYDLTGSYGVNVFGADFYKECMREGSARVQDVGATLGAYHPCVAYNIKRLKEISGLDQVSFHMSGTEAVMQAVRLARYHTGRKNLVRFCGAYHGWWEDVQPGPGNPMPPRETYTLRDMHENSL
;
A
#
# COMPACT_ATOMS: atom_id res chain seq x y z
N MET A 1 -1.38 52.39 -10.00
CA MET A 1 -0.27 51.44 -9.68
C MET A 1 -0.27 50.97 -8.21
N SER A 2 -0.71 51.75 -7.26
CA SER A 2 -0.68 51.40 -5.83
C SER A 2 -1.68 50.32 -5.35
N VAL A 3 -2.91 50.31 -5.89
CA VAL A 3 -3.97 49.37 -5.45
C VAL A 3 -3.69 47.91 -5.91
N GLN A 4 -3.20 47.73 -7.13
CA GLN A 4 -2.84 46.41 -7.64
C GLN A 4 -1.64 45.81 -6.90
N ILE A 5 -0.67 46.62 -6.53
CA ILE A 5 0.49 46.17 -5.73
C ILE A 5 0.04 45.78 -4.32
N ALA A 6 -0.84 46.56 -3.69
CA ALA A 6 -1.38 46.27 -2.36
C ALA A 6 -2.22 44.98 -2.36
N LEU A 7 -3.04 44.74 -3.37
CA LEU A 7 -3.80 43.49 -3.54
C LEU A 7 -2.89 42.29 -3.76
N SER A 8 -1.84 42.43 -4.57
CA SER A 8 -0.87 41.36 -4.81
C SER A 8 -0.07 40.99 -3.56
N LEU A 9 0.35 41.99 -2.77
CA LEU A 9 1.05 41.79 -1.51
C LEU A 9 0.12 41.17 -0.44
N GLY A 10 -1.15 41.60 -0.40
CA GLY A 10 -2.16 40.97 0.47
C GLY A 10 -2.42 39.50 0.12
N ALA A 11 -2.57 39.17 -1.16
CA ALA A 11 -2.74 37.81 -1.61
C ALA A 11 -1.51 36.93 -1.33
N LEU A 12 -0.30 37.50 -1.49
CA LEU A 12 0.95 36.82 -1.16
C LEU A 12 1.04 36.57 0.36
N ALA A 13 0.73 37.54 1.18
CA ALA A 13 0.75 37.42 2.64
C ALA A 13 -0.25 36.35 3.14
N LEU A 14 -1.46 36.30 2.58
CA LEU A 14 -2.46 35.28 2.89
C LEU A 14 -2.05 33.88 2.41
N SER A 15 -1.26 33.77 1.35
CA SER A 15 -0.78 32.49 0.83
C SER A 15 0.45 31.94 1.57
N LEU A 16 1.22 32.80 2.23
CA LEU A 16 2.46 32.41 2.94
C LEU A 16 2.28 31.27 3.97
N PRO A 17 1.27 31.29 4.86
CA PRO A 17 1.06 30.19 5.80
C PRO A 17 0.74 28.88 5.08
N TYR A 18 -0.01 28.94 3.99
CA TYR A 18 -0.35 27.78 3.18
C TYR A 18 0.86 27.21 2.44
N ILE A 19 1.70 28.08 1.88
CA ILE A 19 2.96 27.70 1.23
C ILE A 19 3.92 27.11 2.25
N LYS A 20 4.07 27.74 3.43
CA LYS A 20 4.91 27.20 4.52
C LYS A 20 4.47 25.81 4.93
N ARG A 21 3.19 25.61 5.20
CA ARG A 21 2.63 24.30 5.55
C ARG A 21 2.86 23.26 4.43
N ARG A 22 2.73 23.68 3.17
CA ARG A 22 3.01 22.80 2.02
C ARG A 22 4.49 22.42 1.91
N LEU A 23 5.39 23.35 2.17
CA LEU A 23 6.84 23.11 2.19
C LEU A 23 7.23 22.17 3.35
N GLU A 24 6.65 22.36 4.52
CA GLU A 24 6.87 21.48 5.68
C GLU A 24 6.38 20.06 5.38
N LEU A 25 5.20 19.91 4.83
CA LEU A 25 4.68 18.62 4.38
C LEU A 25 5.52 17.99 3.26
N SER A 26 6.13 18.80 2.40
CA SER A 26 6.98 18.34 1.31
C SER A 26 8.37 17.89 1.81
N ARG A 27 8.92 18.55 2.83
CA ARG A 27 10.19 18.17 3.46
C ARG A 27 10.12 16.83 4.19
N ALA A 28 8.94 16.48 4.70
CA ALA A 28 8.69 15.19 5.34
C ALA A 28 8.59 14.02 4.35
N LYS A 29 8.52 14.30 3.06
CA LYS A 29 8.39 13.29 2.00
C LYS A 29 9.73 13.06 1.35
N HIS A 30 10.01 11.79 1.10
CA HIS A 30 11.13 11.45 0.22
C HIS A 30 10.94 12.12 -1.15
N PRO A 31 11.99 12.67 -1.79
CA PRO A 31 11.89 13.34 -3.10
C PRO A 31 11.24 12.48 -4.18
N SER A 32 11.41 11.17 -4.16
CA SER A 32 10.76 10.25 -5.09
C SER A 32 9.23 10.20 -4.93
N LEU A 33 8.68 10.54 -3.76
CA LEU A 33 7.24 10.60 -3.51
C LEU A 33 6.62 11.95 -3.91
N THR A 34 7.41 12.99 -4.09
CA THR A 34 6.91 14.29 -4.52
C THR A 34 6.37 14.27 -5.95
N GLY A 35 6.87 13.38 -6.81
CA GLY A 35 6.37 13.15 -8.16
C GLY A 35 4.92 12.66 -8.24
N HIS A 36 4.35 12.20 -7.13
CA HIS A 36 2.97 11.70 -7.06
C HIS A 36 1.95 12.75 -6.59
N SER A 37 2.39 13.94 -6.22
CA SER A 37 1.48 15.01 -5.82
C SER A 37 0.70 15.57 -7.03
N ARG A 38 -0.53 16.04 -6.80
CA ARG A 38 -1.32 16.71 -7.84
C ARG A 38 -0.55 17.89 -8.48
N MET A 39 0.28 18.55 -7.70
CA MET A 39 1.09 19.67 -8.17
C MET A 39 2.22 19.22 -9.09
N ALA A 40 2.93 18.13 -8.76
CA ALA A 40 3.94 17.57 -9.63
C ALA A 40 3.34 17.10 -10.97
N LYS A 41 2.15 16.50 -10.95
CA LYS A 41 1.42 16.14 -12.19
C LYS A 41 1.05 17.37 -13.02
N ARG A 42 0.60 18.47 -12.39
CA ARG A 42 0.30 19.71 -13.08
C ARG A 42 1.55 20.38 -13.67
N VAL A 43 2.65 20.40 -12.93
CA VAL A 43 3.92 20.93 -13.43
C VAL A 43 4.45 20.03 -14.56
N ALA A 44 4.39 18.72 -14.40
CA ALA A 44 4.79 17.79 -15.45
C ALA A 44 3.97 17.95 -16.73
N SER A 45 2.66 18.22 -16.62
CA SER A 45 1.81 18.46 -17.80
C SER A 45 2.11 19.78 -18.55
N LEU A 46 2.89 20.68 -17.96
CA LEU A 46 3.35 21.92 -18.60
C LEU A 46 4.68 21.73 -19.35
N LEU A 47 5.36 20.61 -19.15
CA LEU A 47 6.63 20.31 -19.80
C LEU A 47 6.37 19.58 -21.12
N PRO A 48 6.82 20.11 -22.26
CA PRO A 48 6.71 19.41 -23.52
C PRO A 48 7.31 18.00 -23.46
N GLY A 49 6.57 16.99 -23.91
CA GLY A 49 7.03 15.60 -23.91
C GLY A 49 6.82 14.83 -22.58
N TYR A 50 6.26 15.46 -21.55
CA TYR A 50 5.95 14.83 -20.26
C TYR A 50 4.47 14.43 -20.16
N GLU A 51 3.97 13.79 -21.19
CA GLU A 51 2.59 13.30 -21.23
C GLU A 51 2.55 11.81 -20.88
N PHE A 52 1.66 11.41 -19.97
CA PHE A 52 1.41 10.00 -19.63
C PHE A 52 0.09 9.55 -20.28
N ASN A 53 0.00 9.75 -21.58
CA ASN A 53 -1.15 9.36 -22.38
C ASN A 53 -0.99 7.95 -22.96
N GLU A 54 -2.04 7.47 -23.61
CA GLU A 54 -2.09 6.13 -24.22
C GLU A 54 -0.99 5.95 -25.28
N LYS A 55 -0.74 6.96 -26.12
CA LYS A 55 0.29 6.90 -27.15
C LYS A 55 1.67 6.64 -26.54
N GLN A 56 2.01 7.34 -25.47
CA GLN A 56 3.29 7.14 -24.77
C GLN A 56 3.36 5.81 -24.04
N PHE A 57 2.24 5.30 -23.54
CA PHE A 57 2.22 3.96 -22.94
C PHE A 57 2.69 2.89 -23.92
N PHE A 58 2.20 2.92 -25.15
CA PHE A 58 2.57 1.93 -26.16
C PHE A 58 3.91 2.19 -26.85
N SER A 59 4.36 3.45 -26.88
CA SER A 59 5.65 3.85 -27.46
C SER A 59 6.76 4.07 -26.44
N CYS A 60 6.58 3.65 -25.18
CA CYS A 60 7.63 3.72 -24.17
C CYS A 60 8.90 2.99 -24.65
N ASP A 61 10.05 3.36 -24.10
CA ASP A 61 11.38 2.84 -24.46
C ASP A 61 11.83 3.17 -25.90
N GLY A 62 11.24 4.21 -26.51
CA GLY A 62 11.56 4.58 -27.89
C GLY A 62 11.12 3.54 -28.94
N ALA A 63 10.07 2.76 -28.63
CA ALA A 63 9.62 1.68 -29.51
C ALA A 63 9.23 2.21 -30.90
N PRO A 64 9.65 1.55 -32.00
CA PRO A 64 9.21 1.87 -33.34
C PRO A 64 7.68 1.83 -33.46
N GLU A 65 7.13 2.62 -34.35
CA GLU A 65 5.67 2.76 -34.53
C GLU A 65 4.97 1.42 -34.79
N ALA A 66 5.57 0.51 -35.53
CA ALA A 66 5.02 -0.83 -35.77
C ALA A 66 4.91 -1.63 -34.47
N VAL A 67 5.90 -1.53 -33.60
CA VAL A 67 5.88 -2.18 -32.29
C VAL A 67 4.81 -1.56 -31.38
N ALA A 68 4.69 -0.23 -31.35
CA ALA A 68 3.68 0.47 -30.59
C ALA A 68 2.25 0.06 -31.03
N ARG A 69 2.00 -0.06 -32.34
CA ARG A 69 0.72 -0.56 -32.88
C ARG A 69 0.42 -1.99 -32.42
N ASN A 70 1.40 -2.89 -32.51
CA ASN A 70 1.24 -4.26 -32.06
C ASN A 70 0.98 -4.36 -30.56
N ARG A 71 1.68 -3.57 -29.73
CA ARG A 71 1.43 -3.48 -28.29
C ARG A 71 0.01 -3.00 -27.99
N SER A 72 -0.46 -1.96 -28.68
CA SER A 72 -1.82 -1.45 -28.53
C SER A 72 -2.87 -2.50 -28.91
N ALA A 73 -2.74 -3.15 -30.05
CA ALA A 73 -3.65 -4.20 -30.48
C ALA A 73 -3.70 -5.36 -29.48
N ALA A 74 -2.54 -5.86 -29.03
CA ALA A 74 -2.45 -6.94 -28.06
C ALA A 74 -3.02 -6.54 -26.69
N PHE A 75 -2.83 -5.29 -26.26
CA PHE A 75 -3.37 -4.77 -25.00
C PHE A 75 -4.91 -4.79 -24.99
N TYR A 76 -5.55 -4.34 -26.06
CA TYR A 76 -7.00 -4.34 -26.15
C TYR A 76 -7.58 -5.75 -26.37
N GLN A 77 -6.86 -6.63 -27.07
CA GLN A 77 -7.24 -8.05 -27.14
C GLN A 77 -7.19 -8.70 -25.75
N LEU A 78 -6.13 -8.43 -24.97
CA LEU A 78 -6.02 -8.90 -23.59
C LEU A 78 -7.13 -8.32 -22.71
N ALA A 79 -7.44 -7.03 -22.84
CA ALA A 79 -8.51 -6.39 -22.08
C ALA A 79 -9.87 -7.05 -22.32
N ASN A 80 -10.21 -7.31 -23.59
CA ASN A 80 -11.44 -8.01 -23.96
C ASN A 80 -11.46 -9.46 -23.44
N LEU A 81 -10.34 -10.16 -23.56
CA LEU A 81 -10.20 -11.52 -23.03
C LEU A 81 -10.43 -11.58 -21.51
N LEU A 82 -9.81 -10.67 -20.76
CA LEU A 82 -9.97 -10.58 -19.29
C LEU A 82 -11.42 -10.26 -18.93
N GLN A 83 -12.05 -9.30 -19.62
CA GLN A 83 -13.43 -8.93 -19.35
C GLN A 83 -14.40 -10.11 -19.58
N THR A 84 -14.18 -10.90 -20.63
CA THR A 84 -15.02 -12.08 -20.93
C THR A 84 -14.77 -13.22 -19.94
N ARG A 85 -13.51 -13.47 -19.57
CA ARG A 85 -13.15 -14.60 -18.69
C ARG A 85 -13.48 -14.37 -17.23
N HIS A 86 -13.54 -13.10 -16.78
CA HIS A 86 -13.68 -12.72 -15.37
C HIS A 86 -14.92 -11.87 -15.13
N GLU A 87 -15.97 -12.09 -15.90
CA GLU A 87 -17.17 -11.24 -15.90
C GLU A 87 -17.82 -11.15 -14.52
N LYS A 88 -18.08 -12.27 -13.87
CA LYS A 88 -18.70 -12.32 -12.53
C LYS A 88 -17.80 -11.68 -11.47
N SER A 89 -16.50 -12.00 -11.50
CA SER A 89 -15.51 -11.46 -10.56
C SER A 89 -15.36 -9.96 -10.72
N ILE A 90 -15.40 -9.45 -11.96
CA ILE A 90 -15.34 -8.01 -12.27
C ILE A 90 -16.60 -7.31 -11.78
N GLN A 91 -17.78 -7.87 -12.04
CA GLN A 91 -19.06 -7.32 -11.60
C GLN A 91 -19.12 -7.24 -10.08
N LEU A 92 -18.86 -8.33 -9.39
CA LEU A 92 -18.83 -8.36 -7.90
C LEU A 92 -17.84 -7.34 -7.34
N THR A 93 -16.68 -7.19 -7.97
CA THR A 93 -15.67 -6.19 -7.56
C THR A 93 -16.18 -4.77 -7.78
N ALA A 94 -16.90 -4.51 -8.88
CA ALA A 94 -17.47 -3.19 -9.14
C ALA A 94 -18.56 -2.84 -8.10
N GLU A 95 -19.46 -3.75 -7.81
CA GLU A 95 -20.49 -3.59 -6.78
C GLU A 95 -19.87 -3.34 -5.38
N ALA A 96 -18.92 -4.17 -4.99
CA ALA A 96 -18.24 -4.02 -3.70
C ALA A 96 -17.44 -2.71 -3.60
N ARG A 97 -16.88 -2.21 -4.68
CA ARG A 97 -16.12 -0.95 -4.70
C ARG A 97 -16.97 0.26 -4.35
N GLU A 98 -18.26 0.25 -4.65
CA GLU A 98 -19.17 1.35 -4.30
C GLU A 98 -19.38 1.48 -2.78
N ILE A 99 -19.21 0.38 -2.05
CA ILE A 99 -19.51 0.30 -0.61
C ILE A 99 -18.28 0.01 0.27
N ILE A 100 -17.18 -0.49 -0.29
CA ILE A 100 -15.95 -0.78 0.45
C ILE A 100 -14.91 0.30 0.17
N SER A 101 -14.70 1.23 1.11
CA SER A 101 -13.74 2.33 1.00
C SER A 101 -12.31 1.85 0.73
N ASP A 102 -11.91 0.72 1.31
CA ASP A 102 -10.57 0.15 1.14
C ASP A 102 -10.29 -0.25 -0.32
N LEU A 103 -11.27 -0.80 -1.03
CA LEU A 103 -11.11 -1.12 -2.44
C LEU A 103 -10.96 0.12 -3.32
N GLN A 104 -11.63 1.21 -2.96
CA GLN A 104 -11.46 2.49 -3.66
C GLN A 104 -10.06 3.06 -3.41
N PHE A 105 -9.64 3.08 -2.14
CA PHE A 105 -8.36 3.65 -1.74
C PHE A 105 -7.17 2.83 -2.26
N THR A 106 -7.15 1.53 -2.04
CA THR A 106 -6.05 0.65 -2.46
C THR A 106 -5.90 0.65 -3.98
N GLY A 107 -7.00 0.59 -4.73
CA GLY A 107 -6.99 0.68 -6.17
C GLY A 107 -6.44 2.01 -6.71
N ALA A 108 -6.60 3.11 -5.96
CA ALA A 108 -6.20 4.43 -6.41
C ALA A 108 -4.75 4.81 -6.04
N TYR A 109 -4.23 4.33 -4.89
CA TYR A 109 -3.04 4.91 -4.27
C TYR A 109 -1.94 3.91 -3.92
N ARG A 110 -2.22 2.62 -3.88
CA ARG A 110 -1.30 1.61 -3.35
C ARG A 110 -0.02 1.45 -4.18
N VAL A 111 -0.14 1.50 -5.50
CA VAL A 111 1.01 1.41 -6.41
C VAL A 111 1.04 2.66 -7.29
N PRO A 112 1.94 3.60 -7.02
CA PRO A 112 2.11 4.77 -7.87
C PRO A 112 2.75 4.34 -9.19
N PHE A 113 1.95 4.39 -10.24
CA PHE A 113 2.35 4.09 -11.61
C PHE A 113 1.73 5.12 -12.55
N GLN A 114 2.53 5.73 -13.42
CA GLN A 114 2.11 6.85 -14.25
C GLN A 114 0.92 6.50 -15.15
N PHE A 115 0.93 5.28 -15.70
CA PHE A 115 -0.12 4.76 -16.59
C PHE A 115 -1.21 3.98 -15.85
N SER A 116 -1.21 4.00 -14.53
CA SER A 116 -2.19 3.30 -13.69
C SER A 116 -3.66 3.57 -14.08
N PRO A 117 -4.08 4.79 -14.47
CA PRO A 117 -5.45 5.02 -14.91
C PRO A 117 -5.82 4.19 -16.14
N LEU A 118 -4.95 4.14 -17.16
CA LEU A 118 -5.17 3.37 -18.38
C LEU A 118 -5.25 1.86 -18.09
N VAL A 119 -4.30 1.33 -17.34
CA VAL A 119 -4.25 -0.08 -16.96
C VAL A 119 -5.51 -0.46 -16.17
N ARG A 120 -5.90 0.32 -15.17
CA ARG A 120 -7.10 0.04 -14.34
C ARG A 120 -8.40 0.16 -15.11
N GLN A 121 -8.46 1.00 -16.13
CA GLN A 121 -9.64 1.15 -16.96
C GLN A 121 -9.88 -0.09 -17.85
N HIS A 122 -8.81 -0.69 -18.36
CA HIS A 122 -8.89 -1.74 -19.38
C HIS A 122 -8.55 -3.14 -18.87
N LEU A 123 -7.46 -3.30 -18.10
CA LEU A 123 -7.07 -4.62 -17.58
C LEU A 123 -7.76 -4.88 -16.24
N LYS A 124 -9.04 -5.28 -16.32
CA LYS A 124 -9.85 -5.59 -15.14
C LYS A 124 -9.74 -7.07 -14.83
N VAL A 125 -9.45 -7.36 -13.57
CA VAL A 125 -9.60 -8.67 -12.94
C VAL A 125 -10.35 -8.47 -11.63
N GLY A 126 -11.09 -9.47 -11.17
CA GLY A 126 -11.81 -9.39 -9.90
C GLY A 126 -10.87 -9.32 -8.70
N ALA A 127 -11.36 -8.73 -7.60
CA ALA A 127 -10.66 -8.71 -6.32
C ALA A 127 -11.08 -9.87 -5.39
N PHE A 128 -12.01 -10.72 -5.84
CA PHE A 128 -12.57 -11.80 -5.03
C PHE A 128 -12.03 -13.15 -5.47
N ILE A 129 -11.60 -13.94 -4.47
CA ILE A 129 -11.08 -15.30 -4.65
C ILE A 129 -12.09 -16.27 -4.02
N GLN A 130 -12.48 -17.29 -4.77
CA GLN A 130 -13.37 -18.33 -4.28
C GLN A 130 -12.64 -19.45 -3.56
N SER A 131 -11.48 -19.83 -4.06
CA SER A 131 -10.68 -20.89 -3.45
C SER A 131 -9.19 -20.69 -3.71
N ALA A 132 -8.38 -21.37 -2.94
CA ALA A 132 -6.95 -21.49 -3.15
C ALA A 132 -6.53 -22.97 -3.01
N ASP A 133 -5.50 -23.40 -3.75
CA ASP A 133 -5.02 -24.78 -3.77
C ASP A 133 -3.53 -24.79 -4.15
N GLY A 134 -2.68 -25.28 -3.25
CA GLY A 134 -1.24 -25.20 -3.42
C GLY A 134 -0.76 -23.77 -3.66
N VAL A 135 -0.28 -23.50 -4.87
CA VAL A 135 0.19 -22.20 -5.33
C VAL A 135 -0.82 -21.45 -6.22
N PHE A 136 -2.03 -21.97 -6.32
CA PHE A 136 -3.07 -21.40 -7.17
C PHE A 136 -4.17 -20.73 -6.36
N VAL A 137 -4.75 -19.70 -6.94
CA VAL A 137 -6.02 -19.09 -6.51
C VAL A 137 -7.03 -19.21 -7.64
N THR A 138 -8.29 -19.39 -7.28
CA THR A 138 -9.40 -19.50 -8.25
C THR A 138 -10.42 -18.40 -7.96
N ASP A 139 -10.83 -17.68 -9.00
CA ASP A 139 -11.85 -16.64 -8.89
C ASP A 139 -13.28 -17.17 -8.98
N HIS A 140 -14.28 -16.28 -8.97
CA HIS A 140 -15.69 -16.64 -9.08
C HIS A 140 -16.12 -17.13 -10.46
N ASP A 141 -15.29 -16.94 -11.49
CA ASP A 141 -15.50 -17.44 -12.84
C ASP A 141 -14.83 -18.80 -13.07
N GLY A 142 -14.20 -19.36 -12.01
CA GLY A 142 -13.48 -20.62 -12.08
C GLY A 142 -12.11 -20.53 -12.75
N GLN A 143 -11.60 -19.31 -12.99
CA GLN A 143 -10.29 -19.11 -13.60
C GLN A 143 -9.19 -19.25 -12.53
N LYS A 144 -8.18 -20.04 -12.87
CA LYS A 144 -7.02 -20.28 -11.99
C LYS A 144 -5.87 -19.34 -12.31
N PHE A 145 -5.24 -18.83 -11.27
CA PHE A 145 -4.05 -18.00 -11.31
C PHE A 145 -2.97 -18.55 -10.40
N TYR A 146 -1.72 -18.32 -10.76
CA TYR A 146 -0.63 -18.47 -9.81
C TYR A 146 -0.66 -17.34 -8.78
N ASP A 147 -0.62 -17.67 -7.50
CA ASP A 147 -0.48 -16.67 -6.43
C ASP A 147 0.99 -16.21 -6.33
N LEU A 148 1.38 -15.26 -7.17
CA LEU A 148 2.72 -14.67 -7.14
C LEU A 148 2.91 -13.68 -5.98
N THR A 149 1.86 -13.31 -5.30
CA THR A 149 1.94 -12.37 -4.18
C THR A 149 2.20 -13.07 -2.85
N GLY A 150 1.81 -14.34 -2.75
CA GLY A 150 1.92 -15.12 -1.52
C GLY A 150 1.32 -14.43 -0.33
N SER A 151 0.21 -13.67 -0.52
CA SER A 151 -0.41 -12.84 0.53
C SER A 151 0.61 -11.93 1.23
N TYR A 152 1.41 -11.20 0.45
CA TYR A 152 2.51 -10.34 0.92
C TYR A 152 3.61 -11.09 1.70
N GLY A 153 3.91 -12.32 1.30
CA GLY A 153 4.95 -13.15 1.90
C GLY A 153 4.48 -13.95 3.13
N VAL A 154 3.21 -13.92 3.46
CA VAL A 154 2.65 -14.74 4.54
C VAL A 154 2.45 -16.18 4.11
N ASN A 155 2.02 -16.41 2.85
CA ASN A 155 1.72 -17.74 2.33
C ASN A 155 2.96 -18.43 1.72
N VAL A 156 3.97 -18.71 2.56
CA VAL A 156 5.26 -19.26 2.12
C VAL A 156 5.15 -20.76 1.77
N PHE A 157 4.29 -21.51 2.48
CA PHE A 157 4.18 -22.98 2.34
C PHE A 157 3.02 -23.43 1.44
N GLY A 158 2.35 -22.50 0.78
CA GLY A 158 1.18 -22.79 -0.04
C GLY A 158 -0.13 -22.86 0.74
N ALA A 159 -1.25 -22.73 0.03
CA ALA A 159 -2.57 -22.60 0.64
C ALA A 159 -2.96 -23.78 1.53
N ASP A 160 -2.62 -25.00 1.12
CA ASP A 160 -3.07 -26.21 1.80
C ASP A 160 -2.44 -26.40 3.18
N PHE A 161 -1.16 -26.03 3.31
CA PHE A 161 -0.50 -26.04 4.61
C PHE A 161 -1.22 -25.12 5.61
N TYR A 162 -1.57 -23.91 5.20
CA TYR A 162 -2.27 -22.96 6.08
C TYR A 162 -3.70 -23.37 6.38
N LYS A 163 -4.41 -23.97 5.41
CA LYS A 163 -5.75 -24.56 5.66
C LYS A 163 -5.68 -25.64 6.74
N GLU A 164 -4.67 -26.49 6.67
CA GLU A 164 -4.48 -27.54 7.67
C GLU A 164 -4.20 -26.94 9.05
N CYS A 165 -3.28 -25.95 9.15
CA CYS A 165 -3.02 -25.23 10.39
C CYS A 165 -4.28 -24.55 10.96
N MET A 166 -5.11 -23.94 10.09
CA MET A 166 -6.37 -23.31 10.50
C MET A 166 -7.37 -24.34 11.01
N ARG A 167 -7.52 -25.46 10.32
CA ARG A 167 -8.40 -26.57 10.73
C ARG A 167 -8.00 -27.13 12.10
N GLU A 168 -6.72 -27.43 12.28
CA GLU A 168 -6.19 -27.95 13.56
C GLU A 168 -6.32 -26.91 14.68
N GLY A 169 -5.98 -25.65 14.40
CA GLY A 169 -6.11 -24.56 15.37
C GLY A 169 -7.56 -24.36 15.84
N SER A 170 -8.50 -24.35 14.88
CA SER A 170 -9.93 -24.25 15.18
C SER A 170 -10.43 -25.42 16.01
N ALA A 171 -10.03 -26.66 15.66
CA ALA A 171 -10.42 -27.83 16.40
C ALA A 171 -9.94 -27.82 17.87
N ARG A 172 -8.72 -27.30 18.11
CA ARG A 172 -8.15 -27.22 19.47
C ARG A 172 -8.88 -26.24 20.37
N VAL A 173 -9.48 -25.18 19.83
CA VAL A 173 -10.13 -24.11 20.63
C VAL A 173 -11.65 -24.15 20.54
N GLN A 174 -12.22 -25.13 19.87
CA GLN A 174 -13.67 -25.24 19.65
C GLN A 174 -14.47 -25.23 20.95
N ASP A 175 -14.01 -25.95 21.97
CA ASP A 175 -14.71 -26.06 23.25
C ASP A 175 -14.59 -24.79 24.12
N VAL A 176 -13.64 -23.92 23.81
CA VAL A 176 -13.44 -22.66 24.56
C VAL A 176 -14.32 -21.55 24.00
N GLY A 177 -14.53 -21.53 22.68
CA GLY A 177 -15.28 -20.47 22.01
C GLY A 177 -14.57 -19.10 22.10
N ALA A 178 -15.35 -18.03 22.04
CA ALA A 178 -14.85 -16.66 22.16
C ALA A 178 -14.73 -16.25 23.62
N THR A 179 -13.52 -16.28 24.16
CA THR A 179 -13.22 -15.99 25.57
C THR A 179 -12.27 -14.81 25.68
N LEU A 180 -12.58 -13.84 26.52
CA LEU A 180 -11.73 -12.70 26.84
C LEU A 180 -11.17 -12.83 28.27
N GLY A 181 -9.90 -12.45 28.42
CA GLY A 181 -9.23 -12.42 29.73
C GLY A 181 -8.73 -13.77 30.24
N ALA A 182 -8.94 -14.86 29.49
CA ALA A 182 -8.39 -16.18 29.75
C ALA A 182 -7.75 -16.74 28.48
N TYR A 183 -6.80 -17.64 28.64
CA TYR A 183 -6.02 -18.21 27.53
C TYR A 183 -6.18 -19.73 27.47
N HIS A 184 -6.28 -20.26 26.27
CA HIS A 184 -6.16 -21.69 26.04
C HIS A 184 -4.70 -22.15 26.27
N PRO A 185 -4.46 -23.36 26.82
CA PRO A 185 -3.10 -23.87 27.10
C PRO A 185 -2.14 -23.85 25.90
N CYS A 186 -2.63 -23.92 24.65
CA CYS A 186 -1.79 -23.82 23.45
C CYS A 186 -1.04 -22.49 23.38
N VAL A 187 -1.54 -21.41 23.99
CA VAL A 187 -0.87 -20.10 24.03
C VAL A 187 0.45 -20.21 24.79
N ALA A 188 0.47 -20.92 25.94
CA ALA A 188 1.68 -21.13 26.72
C ALA A 188 2.75 -21.90 25.91
N TYR A 189 2.34 -22.92 25.17
CA TYR A 189 3.21 -23.65 24.27
C TYR A 189 3.77 -22.74 23.16
N ASN A 190 2.92 -21.96 22.51
CA ASN A 190 3.31 -21.05 21.43
C ASN A 190 4.30 -20.00 21.92
N ILE A 191 4.06 -19.40 23.10
CA ILE A 191 4.98 -18.41 23.70
C ILE A 191 6.35 -19.02 23.94
N LYS A 192 6.40 -20.23 24.51
CA LYS A 192 7.67 -20.95 24.74
C LYS A 192 8.44 -21.15 23.43
N ARG A 193 7.76 -21.61 22.38
CA ARG A 193 8.39 -21.80 21.06
C ARG A 193 8.86 -20.47 20.45
N LEU A 194 8.07 -19.42 20.54
CA LEU A 194 8.45 -18.10 20.03
C LEU A 194 9.66 -17.51 20.78
N LYS A 195 9.75 -17.71 22.10
CA LYS A 195 10.95 -17.37 22.87
C LYS A 195 12.19 -18.12 22.40
N GLU A 196 12.08 -19.44 22.19
CA GLU A 196 13.18 -20.26 21.70
C GLU A 196 13.66 -19.81 20.31
N ILE A 197 12.72 -19.49 19.39
CA ILE A 197 13.03 -19.07 18.01
C ILE A 197 13.61 -17.65 17.98
N SER A 198 13.04 -16.71 18.75
CA SER A 198 13.44 -15.31 18.72
C SER A 198 14.65 -14.99 19.59
N GLY A 199 14.93 -15.81 20.61
CA GLY A 199 15.93 -15.51 21.63
C GLY A 199 15.55 -14.38 22.56
N LEU A 200 14.29 -13.91 22.53
CA LEU A 200 13.77 -12.81 23.35
C LEU A 200 13.04 -13.34 24.59
N ASP A 201 13.04 -12.57 25.67
CA ASP A 201 12.46 -13.00 26.95
C ASP A 201 10.93 -12.96 26.98
N GLN A 202 10.31 -12.05 26.21
CA GLN A 202 8.89 -11.80 26.26
C GLN A 202 8.28 -11.70 24.87
N VAL A 203 7.03 -12.09 24.76
CA VAL A 203 6.23 -12.06 23.51
C VAL A 203 4.88 -11.43 23.82
N SER A 204 4.40 -10.59 22.92
CA SER A 204 3.04 -10.06 22.95
C SER A 204 2.34 -10.30 21.61
N PHE A 205 1.03 -10.51 21.67
CA PHE A 205 0.19 -10.72 20.50
C PHE A 205 -0.68 -9.49 20.24
N HIS A 206 -0.84 -9.16 18.96
CA HIS A 206 -1.63 -8.03 18.49
C HIS A 206 -2.50 -8.45 17.31
N MET A 207 -3.64 -7.76 17.12
CA MET A 207 -4.58 -8.08 16.05
C MET A 207 -4.08 -7.68 14.65
N SER A 208 -3.10 -6.78 14.58
CA SER A 208 -2.51 -6.33 13.30
C SER A 208 -1.04 -5.96 13.46
N GLY A 209 -0.31 -5.96 12.34
CA GLY A 209 1.07 -5.46 12.30
C GLY A 209 1.17 -3.98 12.68
N THR A 210 0.15 -3.17 12.37
CA THR A 210 0.09 -1.75 12.78
C THR A 210 0.08 -1.61 14.29
N GLU A 211 -0.74 -2.40 14.99
CA GLU A 211 -0.80 -2.39 16.45
C GLU A 211 0.52 -2.88 17.07
N ALA A 212 1.09 -3.95 16.53
CA ALA A 212 2.37 -4.48 16.99
C ALA A 212 3.48 -3.43 16.90
N VAL A 213 3.60 -2.74 15.75
CA VAL A 213 4.57 -1.66 15.56
C VAL A 213 4.30 -0.48 16.47
N MET A 214 3.03 -0.08 16.63
CA MET A 214 2.65 1.01 17.54
C MET A 214 3.07 0.71 18.98
N GLN A 215 2.81 -0.49 19.47
CA GLN A 215 3.22 -0.89 20.81
C GLN A 215 4.74 -0.98 20.95
N ALA A 216 5.44 -1.52 19.96
CA ALA A 216 6.90 -1.56 19.95
C ALA A 216 7.52 -0.16 20.04
N VAL A 217 7.00 0.80 19.27
CA VAL A 217 7.47 2.20 19.33
C VAL A 217 7.17 2.83 20.71
N ARG A 218 5.99 2.58 21.27
CA ARG A 218 5.65 3.09 22.62
C ARG A 218 6.58 2.53 23.69
N LEU A 219 6.86 1.23 23.66
CA LEU A 219 7.80 0.60 24.59
C LEU A 219 9.22 1.12 24.42
N ALA A 220 9.70 1.27 23.19
CA ALA A 220 11.01 1.82 22.89
C ALA A 220 11.16 3.26 23.43
N ARG A 221 10.17 4.12 23.21
CA ARG A 221 10.15 5.49 23.75
C ARG A 221 10.11 5.50 25.27
N TYR A 222 9.28 4.66 25.87
CA TYR A 222 9.20 4.54 27.34
C TYR A 222 10.52 4.10 27.96
N HIS A 223 11.12 3.05 27.42
CA HIS A 223 12.37 2.49 27.93
C HIS A 223 13.56 3.43 27.74
N THR A 224 13.65 4.09 26.59
CA THR A 224 14.81 4.93 26.25
C THR A 224 14.68 6.39 26.69
N GLY A 225 13.47 6.85 27.01
CA GLY A 225 13.15 8.27 27.22
C GLY A 225 13.30 9.14 25.96
N ARG A 226 13.54 8.53 24.78
CA ARG A 226 13.76 9.22 23.51
C ARG A 226 12.45 9.34 22.73
N LYS A 227 12.19 10.50 22.16
CA LYS A 227 10.96 10.79 21.41
C LYS A 227 11.08 10.48 19.92
N ASN A 228 12.26 10.74 19.37
CA ASN A 228 12.50 10.67 17.94
C ASN A 228 12.49 9.23 17.43
N LEU A 229 11.80 9.03 16.32
CA LEU A 229 11.75 7.77 15.58
C LEU A 229 12.43 7.96 14.23
N VAL A 230 13.31 7.05 13.88
CA VAL A 230 13.93 7.00 12.53
C VAL A 230 13.35 5.83 11.77
N ARG A 231 12.94 6.08 10.53
CA ARG A 231 12.46 5.05 9.60
C ARG A 231 13.11 5.19 8.23
N PHE A 232 13.12 4.14 7.45
CA PHE A 232 13.64 4.15 6.08
C PHE A 232 12.54 4.44 5.06
N CYS A 233 12.89 5.17 4.00
CA CYS A 233 11.97 5.43 2.90
C CYS A 233 11.59 4.11 2.21
N GLY A 234 10.30 3.97 1.88
CA GLY A 234 9.76 2.76 1.26
C GLY A 234 9.46 1.60 2.21
N ALA A 235 9.95 1.66 3.45
CA ALA A 235 9.61 0.65 4.45
C ALA A 235 8.16 0.87 4.95
N TYR A 236 7.39 -0.21 4.97
CA TYR A 236 6.02 -0.20 5.48
C TYR A 236 6.00 -0.71 6.92
N HIS A 237 5.50 0.12 7.83
CA HIS A 237 5.40 -0.16 9.26
C HIS A 237 3.96 0.01 9.81
N GLY A 238 2.97 -0.14 8.96
CA GLY A 238 1.58 0.16 9.30
C GLY A 238 1.15 1.56 8.82
N TRP A 239 -0.10 1.89 9.09
CA TRP A 239 -0.75 3.14 8.63
C TRP A 239 -0.86 4.22 9.72
N TRP A 240 -0.30 3.98 10.88
CA TRP A 240 -0.27 4.91 11.99
C TRP A 240 0.61 6.16 11.69
N GLU A 241 0.20 7.34 12.21
CA GLU A 241 0.77 8.65 11.85
C GLU A 241 2.27 8.76 12.03
N ASP A 242 2.82 8.18 13.09
CA ASP A 242 4.27 8.25 13.36
C ASP A 242 5.11 7.43 12.38
N VAL A 243 4.52 6.43 11.73
CA VAL A 243 5.24 5.55 10.80
C VAL A 243 4.84 5.73 9.34
N GLN A 244 3.75 6.40 9.07
CA GLN A 244 3.27 6.70 7.71
C GLN A 244 3.01 8.20 7.48
N PRO A 245 4.02 9.07 7.55
CA PRO A 245 3.86 10.46 7.12
C PRO A 245 3.69 10.49 5.60
N GLY A 246 2.75 11.23 5.09
CA GLY A 246 2.65 11.37 3.65
C GLY A 246 1.29 11.84 3.12
N PRO A 247 1.03 11.65 1.81
CA PRO A 247 -0.23 12.01 1.19
C PRO A 247 -1.39 11.28 1.89
N GLY A 248 -2.43 12.02 2.24
CA GLY A 248 -3.58 11.49 2.96
C GLY A 248 -3.48 11.60 4.48
N ASN A 249 -2.28 11.77 5.05
CA ASN A 249 -2.14 12.10 6.46
C ASN A 249 -2.11 13.63 6.63
N PRO A 250 -3.14 14.26 7.21
CA PRO A 250 -3.19 15.71 7.40
C PRO A 250 -2.29 16.19 8.55
N MET A 251 -1.83 15.27 9.40
CA MET A 251 -0.98 15.61 10.54
C MET A 251 0.44 15.95 10.06
N PRO A 252 1.08 16.98 10.61
CA PRO A 252 2.50 17.20 10.38
C PRO A 252 3.27 15.99 10.92
N PRO A 253 4.37 15.61 10.25
CA PRO A 253 5.25 14.61 10.80
C PRO A 253 5.74 15.12 12.17
N ARG A 254 5.47 14.36 13.19
CA ARG A 254 5.92 14.68 14.54
C ARG A 254 7.42 14.38 14.65
N GLU A 255 7.80 13.69 15.64
CA GLU A 255 9.19 13.37 15.95
C GLU A 255 9.69 12.15 15.15
N THR A 256 9.32 12.07 13.85
CA THR A 256 9.69 10.98 12.94
C THR A 256 10.53 11.49 11.78
N TYR A 257 11.71 10.92 11.64
CA TYR A 257 12.65 11.21 10.56
C TYR A 257 12.64 10.06 9.56
N THR A 258 12.51 10.40 8.28
CA THR A 258 12.59 9.42 7.19
C THR A 258 13.93 9.53 6.50
N LEU A 259 14.75 8.50 6.62
CA LEU A 259 16.00 8.39 5.88
C LEU A 259 15.70 8.04 4.43
N ARG A 260 16.46 8.64 3.52
CA ARG A 260 16.26 8.50 2.08
C ARG A 260 16.54 7.09 1.60
N ASP A 261 17.62 6.54 2.06
CA ASP A 261 18.14 5.22 1.71
C ASP A 261 18.98 4.67 2.89
N MET A 262 19.51 3.48 2.71
CA MET A 262 20.43 2.87 3.69
C MET A 262 21.90 3.18 3.39
N HIS A 263 22.18 4.28 2.70
CA HIS A 263 23.54 4.70 2.38
C HIS A 263 24.20 5.31 3.60
N GLU A 264 25.50 5.03 3.80
CA GLU A 264 26.29 5.52 4.95
C GLU A 264 26.21 7.04 5.14
N ASN A 265 26.13 7.82 4.06
CA ASN A 265 26.00 9.28 4.12
C ASN A 265 24.61 9.77 4.54
N SER A 266 23.63 8.88 4.72
CA SER A 266 22.27 9.21 5.16
C SER A 266 22.06 9.00 6.65
N LEU A 267 23.01 8.34 7.32
CA LEU A 267 23.07 8.11 8.76
C LEU A 267 23.90 9.19 9.44
#